data_070d17e4dd740d505474b375f8682e13
#
_entry.id   070d17e4dd740d505474b375f8682e13
#
_cell.length_a   1.000
_cell.length_b   1.000
_cell.length_c   1.000
_cell.angle_alpha   90.00
_cell.angle_beta   90.00
_cell.angle_gamma   90.00
#
_symmetry.space_group_name_H-M   'P 1'
#
loop_
_entity.id
_entity.type
_entity.pdbx_description
1 polymer ?
#
loop_
_entity_poly.entity_id
_entity_poly.type
_entity_poly.pdbx_seq_one_letter_code
_entity_poly.pdbx_strand_id
1 'polypeptide(L)'
;MSDIVLPDDPSFGPEVQVDYPGYRSTRLRVAKRPLVTLPEEFHDLEGPVFGHESVAELDHDLTRQHEGEPLGERIIVTGRVLDDDGRPIPNTLVEVWQANAAGRYHHQVDRHPAPLDPNFTGAGRCLTDGEGRYRFVTVKPGAYPWGNHENAWRPAHIHFSLFGEAFPQRLVTQMYFPGDPLFEQDPIFNSVPDPKGRERLISKLDLQAAIPEFALAFRFDIVLRGREGTPFEAEDDD
;
A
#
# COMPACT_ATOMS: atom_id res chain seq x y z
N MET A 1 3.17 38.22 -1.47
CA MET A 1 2.81 36.80 -1.63
C MET A 1 2.74 36.27 -0.21
N SER A 2 1.56 36.02 0.30
CA SER A 2 1.38 35.46 1.64
C SER A 2 1.83 34.03 1.60
N ASP A 3 2.73 33.65 2.51
CA ASP A 3 3.10 32.27 2.76
C ASP A 3 1.81 31.51 3.07
N ILE A 4 1.39 30.63 2.18
CA ILE A 4 0.29 29.70 2.43
C ILE A 4 0.86 28.68 3.40
N VAL A 5 0.73 28.95 4.69
CA VAL A 5 0.88 27.95 5.72
C VAL A 5 -0.36 27.07 5.59
N LEU A 6 -0.22 25.85 5.14
CA LEU A 6 -1.28 24.86 5.27
C LEU A 6 -1.53 24.73 6.78
N PRO A 7 -2.73 25.01 7.28
CA PRO A 7 -3.04 24.77 8.67
C PRO A 7 -2.91 23.27 8.95
N ASP A 8 -2.66 22.91 10.21
CA ASP A 8 -2.88 21.55 10.72
C ASP A 8 -4.36 21.20 10.52
N ASP A 9 -4.72 20.91 9.30
CA ASP A 9 -6.09 20.57 8.93
C ASP A 9 -6.28 19.07 9.25
N PRO A 10 -7.12 18.74 10.23
CA PRO A 10 -7.38 17.37 10.61
C PRO A 10 -8.11 16.56 9.52
N SER A 11 -8.54 17.19 8.43
CA SER A 11 -9.15 16.51 7.28
C SER A 11 -8.11 15.77 6.41
N PHE A 12 -6.83 16.18 6.48
CA PHE A 12 -5.76 15.43 5.86
C PHE A 12 -5.27 14.31 6.80
N GLY A 13 -4.89 13.18 6.22
CA GLY A 13 -4.29 12.08 6.98
C GLY A 13 -2.94 12.47 7.60
N PRO A 14 -2.26 11.53 8.29
CA PRO A 14 -0.94 11.79 8.84
C PRO A 14 0.01 12.26 7.74
N GLU A 15 0.68 13.38 7.99
CA GLU A 15 1.64 13.93 7.03
C GLU A 15 2.79 12.95 6.80
N VAL A 16 3.12 12.69 5.54
CA VAL A 16 4.29 11.92 5.15
C VAL A 16 5.43 12.89 4.86
N GLN A 17 6.57 12.65 5.48
CA GLN A 17 7.75 13.47 5.24
C GLN A 17 8.28 13.22 3.82
N VAL A 18 7.95 14.10 2.88
CA VAL A 18 8.29 13.97 1.46
C VAL A 18 9.79 14.13 1.16
N ASP A 19 10.55 14.86 1.99
CA ASP A 19 12.02 14.92 1.90
C ASP A 19 12.66 14.22 3.11
N TYR A 20 12.89 12.92 2.99
CA TYR A 20 13.51 12.10 4.02
C TYR A 20 14.96 11.77 3.66
N PRO A 21 15.98 12.33 4.37
CA PRO A 21 17.39 12.18 4.00
C PRO A 21 17.91 10.74 3.96
N GLY A 22 17.31 9.84 4.74
CA GLY A 22 17.63 8.41 4.75
C GLY A 22 17.29 7.70 3.44
N TYR A 23 16.41 8.31 2.62
CA TYR A 23 15.99 7.79 1.33
C TYR A 23 16.69 8.59 0.21
N ARG A 24 17.69 7.99 -0.43
CA ARG A 24 18.63 8.72 -1.32
C ARG A 24 17.96 9.40 -2.51
N SER A 25 16.92 8.81 -3.07
CA SER A 25 16.20 9.38 -4.22
C SER A 25 15.09 10.37 -3.84
N THR A 26 14.83 10.60 -2.54
CA THR A 26 13.76 11.51 -2.11
C THR A 26 13.87 12.90 -2.71
N ARG A 27 15.09 13.45 -2.84
CA ARG A 27 15.35 14.78 -3.41
C ARG A 27 14.98 14.90 -4.89
N LEU A 28 14.90 13.79 -5.60
CA LEU A 28 14.49 13.76 -7.01
C LEU A 28 12.98 13.79 -7.14
N ARG A 29 12.26 13.27 -6.12
CA ARG A 29 10.82 13.09 -6.12
C ARG A 29 10.05 14.13 -5.31
N VAL A 30 10.74 14.80 -4.37
CA VAL A 30 10.09 15.81 -3.52
C VAL A 30 9.59 17.00 -4.35
N ALA A 31 8.40 17.49 -4.03
CA ALA A 31 7.82 18.68 -4.64
C ALA A 31 8.75 19.88 -4.50
N LYS A 32 9.09 20.53 -5.62
CA LYS A 32 10.01 21.71 -5.68
C LYS A 32 9.28 23.04 -5.58
N ARG A 33 7.95 23.00 -5.57
CA ARG A 33 7.08 24.16 -5.42
C ARG A 33 6.20 23.96 -4.19
N PRO A 34 5.78 25.03 -3.53
CA PRO A 34 4.80 24.91 -2.45
C PRO A 34 3.55 24.17 -2.94
N LEU A 35 3.03 23.28 -2.09
CA LEU A 35 1.72 22.66 -2.33
C LEU A 35 0.63 23.73 -2.42
N VAL A 36 -0.35 23.52 -3.27
CA VAL A 36 -1.49 24.41 -3.45
C VAL A 36 -2.71 23.70 -2.92
N THR A 37 -3.39 24.34 -1.96
CA THR A 37 -4.69 23.86 -1.50
C THR A 37 -5.69 23.96 -2.64
N LEU A 38 -6.36 22.84 -2.97
CA LEU A 38 -7.42 22.83 -3.96
C LEU A 38 -8.65 23.54 -3.38
N PRO A 39 -9.40 24.33 -4.20
CA PRO A 39 -10.68 24.87 -3.79
C PRO A 39 -11.68 23.78 -3.38
N GLU A 40 -12.62 24.10 -2.46
CA GLU A 40 -13.62 23.13 -1.98
C GLU A 40 -14.45 22.51 -3.11
N GLU A 41 -14.70 23.27 -4.17
CA GLU A 41 -15.40 22.78 -5.35
C GLU A 41 -14.75 21.60 -6.07
N PHE A 42 -13.45 21.36 -5.83
CA PHE A 42 -12.75 20.17 -6.34
C PHE A 42 -12.99 18.94 -5.47
N HIS A 43 -13.47 19.10 -4.26
CA HIS A 43 -13.82 17.98 -3.37
C HIS A 43 -15.11 17.27 -3.82
N ASP A 44 -15.94 17.94 -4.59
CA ASP A 44 -17.18 17.37 -5.16
C ASP A 44 -16.95 16.66 -6.50
N LEU A 45 -15.73 16.67 -7.02
CA LEU A 45 -15.41 15.92 -8.23
C LEU A 45 -15.34 14.42 -7.91
N GLU A 46 -16.08 13.64 -8.69
CA GLU A 46 -15.96 12.20 -8.66
C GLU A 46 -14.53 11.79 -9.09
N GLY A 47 -13.95 10.86 -8.35
CA GLY A 47 -12.65 10.29 -8.70
C GLY A 47 -12.71 9.46 -9.98
N PRO A 48 -11.58 9.19 -10.62
CA PRO A 48 -11.55 8.41 -11.83
C PRO A 48 -12.01 6.96 -11.58
N VAL A 49 -12.96 6.49 -12.37
CA VAL A 49 -13.30 5.07 -12.47
C VAL A 49 -12.38 4.45 -13.50
N PHE A 50 -11.33 3.80 -13.05
CA PHE A 50 -10.30 3.25 -13.92
C PHE A 50 -10.05 1.77 -13.63
N GLY A 51 -10.07 0.94 -14.68
CA GLY A 51 -9.71 -0.47 -14.58
C GLY A 51 -10.76 -1.38 -13.92
N HIS A 52 -11.90 -0.86 -13.46
CA HIS A 52 -12.95 -1.62 -12.77
C HIS A 52 -13.52 -2.73 -13.64
N GLU A 53 -13.78 -2.46 -14.91
CA GLU A 53 -14.33 -3.43 -15.86
C GLU A 53 -13.36 -4.56 -16.23
N SER A 54 -12.08 -4.39 -15.92
CA SER A 54 -11.03 -5.35 -16.29
C SER A 54 -10.68 -6.32 -15.16
N VAL A 55 -11.35 -6.26 -14.00
CA VAL A 55 -11.09 -7.16 -12.87
C VAL A 55 -11.69 -8.54 -13.16
N ALA A 56 -10.83 -9.55 -13.28
CA ALA A 56 -11.24 -10.93 -13.46
C ALA A 56 -11.46 -11.64 -12.13
N GLU A 57 -12.21 -12.75 -12.15
CA GLU A 57 -12.60 -13.49 -10.94
C GLU A 57 -11.41 -13.94 -10.09
N LEU A 58 -10.29 -14.32 -10.70
CA LEU A 58 -9.09 -14.81 -10.00
C LEU A 58 -8.00 -13.75 -9.78
N ASP A 59 -8.21 -12.51 -10.18
CA ASP A 59 -7.22 -11.45 -10.00
C ASP A 59 -6.86 -11.18 -8.53
N HIS A 60 -7.73 -11.54 -7.59
CA HIS A 60 -7.52 -11.43 -6.16
C HIS A 60 -6.73 -12.62 -5.55
N ASP A 61 -6.53 -13.70 -6.29
CA ASP A 61 -5.80 -14.88 -5.82
C ASP A 61 -4.49 -15.03 -6.60
N LEU A 62 -3.42 -14.42 -6.06
CA LEU A 62 -2.12 -14.40 -6.67
C LEU A 62 -1.46 -15.80 -6.69
N THR A 63 -2.02 -16.76 -5.95
CA THR A 63 -1.51 -18.14 -5.90
C THR A 63 -2.11 -19.03 -7.00
N ARG A 64 -3.09 -18.52 -7.77
CA ARG A 64 -3.79 -19.27 -8.81
C ARG A 64 -3.69 -18.65 -10.19
N GLN A 65 -2.76 -17.73 -10.39
CA GLN A 65 -2.55 -17.06 -11.68
C GLN A 65 -1.67 -17.88 -12.64
N HIS A 66 -1.07 -18.97 -12.17
CA HIS A 66 -0.23 -19.90 -12.92
C HIS A 66 -0.70 -21.34 -12.71
N GLU A 67 -0.22 -22.27 -13.54
CA GLU A 67 -0.56 -23.69 -13.44
C GLU A 67 0.02 -24.36 -12.17
N GLY A 68 1.17 -23.91 -11.71
CA GLY A 68 1.85 -24.44 -10.53
C GLY A 68 1.61 -23.62 -9.28
N GLU A 69 1.90 -24.21 -8.14
CA GLU A 69 1.82 -23.54 -6.83
C GLU A 69 3.03 -22.63 -6.61
N PRO A 70 2.86 -21.39 -6.13
CA PRO A 70 3.97 -20.54 -5.75
C PRO A 70 4.65 -21.04 -4.48
N LEU A 71 5.94 -20.75 -4.35
CA LEU A 71 6.73 -21.08 -3.17
C LEU A 71 6.51 -20.05 -2.06
N GLY A 72 6.44 -20.52 -0.82
CA GLY A 72 6.37 -19.67 0.37
C GLY A 72 5.17 -19.93 1.26
N GLU A 73 5.09 -19.17 2.35
CA GLU A 73 3.96 -19.21 3.27
C GLU A 73 2.74 -18.55 2.62
N ARG A 74 1.67 -19.32 2.37
CA ARG A 74 0.42 -18.76 1.86
C ARG A 74 -0.25 -17.94 2.95
N ILE A 75 -0.72 -16.75 2.58
CA ILE A 75 -1.43 -15.85 3.46
C ILE A 75 -2.71 -15.31 2.81
N ILE A 76 -3.63 -14.89 3.65
CA ILE A 76 -4.82 -14.14 3.25
C ILE A 76 -4.65 -12.71 3.76
N VAL A 77 -4.86 -11.72 2.91
CA VAL A 77 -4.91 -10.32 3.29
C VAL A 77 -6.33 -9.82 3.14
N THR A 78 -6.90 -9.34 4.24
CA THR A 78 -8.24 -8.76 4.28
C THR A 78 -8.20 -7.34 4.81
N GLY A 79 -9.23 -6.58 4.53
CA GLY A 79 -9.39 -5.23 5.10
C GLY A 79 -10.62 -4.54 4.57
N ARG A 80 -10.77 -3.30 4.98
CA ARG A 80 -11.81 -2.39 4.52
C ARG A 80 -11.20 -1.10 4.02
N VAL A 81 -11.82 -0.52 3.01
CA VAL A 81 -11.59 0.88 2.63
C VAL A 81 -12.69 1.71 3.28
N LEU A 82 -12.29 2.71 4.05
CA LEU A 82 -13.17 3.53 4.89
C LEU A 82 -12.91 5.02 4.65
N ASP A 83 -13.92 5.84 4.85
CA ASP A 83 -13.76 7.31 4.98
C ASP A 83 -13.32 7.69 6.41
N ASP A 84 -13.20 9.00 6.66
CA ASP A 84 -12.81 9.58 7.95
C ASP A 84 -13.87 9.42 9.06
N ASP A 85 -15.13 9.17 8.70
CA ASP A 85 -16.22 8.84 9.63
C ASP A 85 -16.34 7.32 9.90
N GLY A 86 -15.48 6.52 9.28
CA GLY A 86 -15.50 5.06 9.38
C GLY A 86 -16.57 4.39 8.52
N ARG A 87 -17.16 5.12 7.56
CA ARG A 87 -18.12 4.55 6.61
C ARG A 87 -17.39 3.77 5.52
N PRO A 88 -17.95 2.62 5.10
CA PRO A 88 -17.34 1.82 4.05
C PRO A 88 -17.41 2.53 2.69
N ILE A 89 -16.34 2.39 1.91
CA ILE A 89 -16.27 2.86 0.53
C ILE A 89 -16.36 1.65 -0.41
N PRO A 90 -17.52 1.42 -1.03
CA PRO A 90 -17.71 0.32 -1.97
C PRO A 90 -17.10 0.64 -3.33
N ASN A 91 -16.98 -0.38 -4.17
CA ASN A 91 -16.56 -0.27 -5.56
C ASN A 91 -15.20 0.45 -5.76
N THR A 92 -14.32 0.38 -4.76
CA THR A 92 -12.95 0.86 -4.88
C THR A 92 -12.11 -0.22 -5.54
N LEU A 93 -11.41 0.13 -6.62
CA LEU A 93 -10.39 -0.74 -7.18
C LEU A 93 -9.18 -0.74 -6.25
N VAL A 94 -8.84 -1.92 -5.76
CA VAL A 94 -7.65 -2.15 -4.94
C VAL A 94 -6.69 -3.01 -5.75
N GLU A 95 -5.54 -2.48 -6.05
CA GLU A 95 -4.44 -3.21 -6.68
C GLU A 95 -3.34 -3.46 -5.65
N VAL A 96 -2.68 -4.60 -5.76
CA VAL A 96 -1.53 -4.96 -4.93
C VAL A 96 -0.37 -5.42 -5.79
N TRP A 97 0.86 -5.13 -5.32
CA TRP A 97 2.06 -5.74 -5.88
C TRP A 97 3.11 -5.97 -4.79
N GLN A 98 3.90 -7.01 -4.95
CA GLN A 98 4.85 -7.45 -3.94
C GLN A 98 6.01 -8.27 -4.53
N ALA A 99 7.08 -8.42 -3.76
CA ALA A 99 8.11 -9.41 -4.01
C ALA A 99 7.57 -10.83 -3.73
N ASN A 100 8.22 -11.85 -4.29
CA ASN A 100 7.96 -13.25 -3.94
C ASN A 100 8.50 -13.57 -2.52
N ALA A 101 8.33 -14.79 -2.05
CA ALA A 101 8.79 -15.22 -0.73
C ALA A 101 10.32 -15.12 -0.54
N ALA A 102 11.11 -15.12 -1.62
CA ALA A 102 12.56 -14.92 -1.57
C ALA A 102 12.98 -13.44 -1.64
N GLY A 103 12.05 -12.49 -1.64
CA GLY A 103 12.33 -11.06 -1.74
C GLY A 103 12.67 -10.61 -3.17
N ARG A 104 12.20 -11.32 -4.20
CA ARG A 104 12.46 -10.99 -5.61
C ARG A 104 11.18 -10.50 -6.30
N TYR A 105 11.26 -9.35 -6.98
CA TYR A 105 10.20 -8.87 -7.86
C TYR A 105 10.31 -9.47 -9.27
N HIS A 106 9.17 -9.75 -9.87
CA HIS A 106 9.09 -10.06 -11.29
C HIS A 106 9.14 -8.76 -12.12
N HIS A 107 10.28 -8.07 -12.06
CA HIS A 107 10.46 -6.78 -12.72
C HIS A 107 11.87 -6.68 -13.34
N GLN A 108 11.98 -6.05 -14.52
CA GLN A 108 13.22 -5.97 -15.30
C GLN A 108 14.36 -5.24 -14.57
N VAL A 109 14.03 -4.29 -13.70
CA VAL A 109 15.01 -3.48 -12.96
C VAL A 109 15.50 -4.20 -11.69
N ASP A 110 14.73 -5.14 -11.16
CA ASP A 110 15.16 -5.90 -10.00
C ASP A 110 16.29 -6.85 -10.37
N ARG A 111 17.46 -6.66 -9.75
CA ARG A 111 18.67 -7.46 -9.95
C ARG A 111 19.07 -8.25 -8.70
N HIS A 112 18.18 -8.34 -7.73
CA HIS A 112 18.45 -9.17 -6.55
C HIS A 112 18.75 -10.63 -6.98
N PRO A 113 19.83 -11.28 -6.53
CA PRO A 113 20.20 -12.62 -6.95
C PRO A 113 19.29 -13.74 -6.41
N ALA A 114 18.28 -13.42 -5.58
CA ALA A 114 17.27 -14.38 -5.17
C ALA A 114 16.51 -14.95 -6.39
N PRO A 115 16.03 -16.21 -6.32
CA PRO A 115 15.35 -16.84 -7.44
C PRO A 115 14.01 -16.17 -7.75
N LEU A 116 13.67 -16.07 -9.03
CA LEU A 116 12.30 -15.83 -9.45
C LEU A 116 11.47 -17.08 -9.19
N ASP A 117 10.23 -16.90 -8.79
CA ASP A 117 9.25 -17.98 -8.71
C ASP A 117 8.47 -18.02 -10.04
N PRO A 118 8.55 -19.13 -10.81
CA PRO A 118 7.85 -19.22 -12.09
C PRO A 118 6.32 -19.25 -11.96
N ASN A 119 5.81 -19.51 -10.75
CA ASN A 119 4.39 -19.59 -10.45
C ASN A 119 3.87 -18.38 -9.68
N PHE A 120 4.63 -17.27 -9.65
CA PHE A 120 4.23 -16.08 -8.91
C PHE A 120 4.64 -14.79 -9.63
N THR A 121 3.65 -14.04 -10.10
CA THR A 121 3.87 -12.72 -10.71
C THR A 121 3.93 -11.61 -9.66
N GLY A 122 3.21 -11.78 -8.55
CA GLY A 122 3.23 -10.85 -7.42
C GLY A 122 2.33 -9.62 -7.58
N ALA A 123 1.40 -9.62 -8.53
CA ALA A 123 0.44 -8.55 -8.74
C ALA A 123 -0.99 -9.09 -8.77
N GLY A 124 -1.92 -8.34 -8.18
CA GLY A 124 -3.34 -8.71 -8.13
C GLY A 124 -4.23 -7.49 -7.93
N ARG A 125 -5.53 -7.67 -8.10
CA ARG A 125 -6.52 -6.61 -7.93
C ARG A 125 -7.89 -7.17 -7.58
N CYS A 126 -8.71 -6.35 -6.94
CA CYS A 126 -10.11 -6.64 -6.69
C CYS A 126 -10.91 -5.34 -6.51
N LEU A 127 -12.23 -5.45 -6.49
CA LEU A 127 -13.11 -4.36 -6.09
C LEU A 127 -13.57 -4.59 -4.65
N THR A 128 -13.74 -3.49 -3.89
CA THR A 128 -14.39 -3.58 -2.58
C THR A 128 -15.88 -3.88 -2.74
N ASP A 129 -16.40 -4.68 -1.82
CA ASP A 129 -17.83 -5.00 -1.74
C ASP A 129 -18.67 -3.82 -1.16
N GLY A 130 -19.98 -4.03 -1.00
CA GLY A 130 -20.89 -3.03 -0.42
C GLY A 130 -20.56 -2.60 1.01
N GLU A 131 -19.74 -3.37 1.72
CA GLU A 131 -19.25 -3.09 3.07
C GLU A 131 -17.79 -2.57 3.04
N GLY A 132 -17.30 -2.16 1.86
CA GLY A 132 -15.93 -1.68 1.66
C GLY A 132 -14.85 -2.75 1.82
N ARG A 133 -15.20 -4.04 1.88
CA ARG A 133 -14.25 -5.12 2.15
C ARG A 133 -13.50 -5.54 0.89
N TYR A 134 -12.23 -5.88 1.07
CA TYR A 134 -11.40 -6.52 0.06
C TYR A 134 -10.71 -7.77 0.63
N ARG A 135 -10.29 -8.65 -0.25
CA ARG A 135 -9.57 -9.88 0.11
C ARG A 135 -8.63 -10.30 -0.99
N PHE A 136 -7.39 -10.65 -0.60
CA PHE A 136 -6.39 -11.26 -1.46
C PHE A 136 -5.90 -12.58 -0.85
N VAL A 137 -5.56 -13.53 -1.70
CA VAL A 137 -4.76 -14.72 -1.35
C VAL A 137 -3.41 -14.55 -2.03
N THR A 138 -2.33 -14.68 -1.26
CA THR A 138 -0.97 -14.51 -1.79
C THR A 138 0.04 -15.31 -0.97
N VAL A 139 1.32 -15.18 -1.27
CA VAL A 139 2.40 -15.67 -0.41
C VAL A 139 2.98 -14.50 0.39
N LYS A 140 3.44 -14.75 1.61
CA LYS A 140 4.12 -13.73 2.40
C LYS A 140 5.40 -13.31 1.69
N PRO A 141 5.57 -12.01 1.37
CA PRO A 141 6.78 -11.54 0.71
C PRO A 141 8.00 -11.67 1.61
N GLY A 142 9.17 -11.91 1.02
CA GLY A 142 10.44 -11.79 1.71
C GLY A 142 10.91 -10.34 1.82
N ALA A 143 11.76 -10.05 2.81
CA ALA A 143 12.56 -8.84 2.81
C ALA A 143 13.51 -8.82 1.60
N TYR A 144 13.86 -7.64 1.09
CA TYR A 144 14.73 -7.55 -0.08
C TYR A 144 15.77 -6.42 0.04
N PRO A 145 16.94 -6.57 -0.60
CA PRO A 145 17.96 -5.52 -0.63
C PRO A 145 17.53 -4.38 -1.56
N TRP A 146 17.72 -3.17 -1.11
CA TRP A 146 17.38 -1.97 -1.87
C TRP A 146 18.45 -0.90 -1.68
N GLY A 147 19.27 -0.67 -2.69
CA GLY A 147 20.45 0.20 -2.64
C GLY A 147 20.17 1.69 -2.41
N ASN A 148 18.93 2.08 -2.17
CA ASN A 148 18.52 3.46 -2.00
C ASN A 148 18.65 4.01 -0.56
N HIS A 149 19.22 3.23 0.36
CA HIS A 149 19.53 3.63 1.72
C HIS A 149 20.74 2.85 2.26
N GLU A 150 21.27 3.24 3.43
CA GLU A 150 22.50 2.66 3.99
C GLU A 150 22.36 1.21 4.44
N ASN A 151 21.21 0.85 5.01
CA ASN A 151 20.89 -0.51 5.41
C ASN A 151 20.83 -1.48 4.21
N ALA A 152 20.45 -0.98 3.03
CA ALA A 152 20.24 -1.72 1.81
C ALA A 152 19.21 -2.88 1.89
N TRP A 153 18.42 -2.96 2.96
CA TRP A 153 17.36 -3.95 3.12
C TRP A 153 16.05 -3.28 3.53
N ARG A 154 14.93 -3.75 2.93
CA ARG A 154 13.60 -3.36 3.30
C ARG A 154 12.84 -4.51 3.99
N PRO A 155 11.98 -4.22 4.99
CA PRO A 155 11.10 -5.22 5.60
C PRO A 155 10.16 -5.84 4.57
N ALA A 156 9.59 -6.99 4.90
CA ALA A 156 8.50 -7.59 4.14
C ALA A 156 7.29 -6.64 4.06
N HIS A 157 6.81 -6.35 2.84
CA HIS A 157 5.66 -5.47 2.64
C HIS A 157 4.92 -5.78 1.34
N ILE A 158 3.67 -5.34 1.29
CA ILE A 158 2.83 -5.38 0.10
C ILE A 158 2.43 -3.94 -0.23
N HIS A 159 2.62 -3.54 -1.47
CA HIS A 159 2.13 -2.26 -1.98
C HIS A 159 0.65 -2.34 -2.28
N PHE A 160 -0.06 -1.26 -1.99
CA PHE A 160 -1.46 -1.06 -2.30
C PHE A 160 -1.63 0.20 -3.14
N SER A 161 -2.49 0.12 -4.13
CA SER A 161 -2.91 1.23 -4.96
C SER A 161 -4.43 1.23 -5.05
N LEU A 162 -5.04 2.37 -4.80
CA LEU A 162 -6.48 2.51 -4.76
C LEU A 162 -6.96 3.53 -5.79
N PHE A 163 -8.05 3.16 -6.47
CA PHE A 163 -8.79 4.03 -7.38
C PHE A 163 -10.28 3.95 -7.08
N GLY A 164 -10.98 5.06 -7.15
CA GLY A 164 -12.43 5.05 -6.93
C GLY A 164 -13.04 6.44 -6.98
N GLU A 165 -14.35 6.47 -7.02
CA GLU A 165 -15.14 7.71 -7.09
C GLU A 165 -15.02 8.59 -5.83
N ALA A 166 -14.62 7.99 -4.71
CA ALA A 166 -14.51 8.69 -3.43
C ALA A 166 -13.27 9.59 -3.31
N PHE A 167 -12.36 9.56 -4.29
CA PHE A 167 -11.12 10.33 -4.25
C PHE A 167 -10.61 10.66 -5.66
N PRO A 168 -10.08 11.88 -5.87
CA PRO A 168 -9.81 12.40 -7.22
C PRO A 168 -8.50 11.89 -7.85
N GLN A 169 -7.70 11.14 -7.12
CA GLN A 169 -6.39 10.68 -7.56
C GLN A 169 -6.10 9.26 -7.10
N ARG A 170 -5.13 8.62 -7.70
CA ARG A 170 -4.59 7.35 -7.23
C ARG A 170 -3.94 7.51 -5.86
N LEU A 171 -4.27 6.63 -4.92
CA LEU A 171 -3.64 6.58 -3.60
C LEU A 171 -2.75 5.34 -3.49
N VAL A 172 -1.49 5.54 -3.09
CA VAL A 172 -0.51 4.46 -2.95
C VAL A 172 -0.06 4.38 -1.50
N THR A 173 -0.07 3.18 -0.92
CA THR A 173 0.42 2.91 0.43
C THR A 173 1.11 1.55 0.51
N GLN A 174 1.70 1.24 1.65
CA GLN A 174 2.38 -0.03 1.89
C GLN A 174 1.85 -0.67 3.17
N MET A 175 1.52 -1.95 3.10
CA MET A 175 1.20 -2.78 4.25
C MET A 175 2.44 -3.51 4.72
N TYR A 176 2.75 -3.41 5.99
CA TYR A 176 3.85 -4.12 6.64
C TYR A 176 3.34 -5.24 7.55
N PHE A 177 4.20 -6.19 7.86
CA PHE A 177 3.88 -7.30 8.77
C PHE A 177 4.35 -7.02 10.19
N PRO A 178 3.60 -7.43 11.23
CA PRO A 178 3.95 -7.12 12.61
C PRO A 178 5.28 -7.75 13.03
N GLY A 179 6.08 -7.01 13.83
CA GLY A 179 7.30 -7.52 14.45
C GLY A 179 8.51 -7.63 13.53
N ASP A 180 8.50 -6.99 12.35
CA ASP A 180 9.66 -7.02 11.46
C ASP A 180 10.82 -6.22 12.06
N PRO A 181 12.03 -6.81 12.20
CA PRO A 181 13.18 -6.15 12.82
C PRO A 181 13.76 -5.00 11.97
N LEU A 182 13.37 -4.87 10.71
CA LEU A 182 13.88 -3.86 9.80
C LEU A 182 13.10 -2.53 9.85
N PHE A 183 12.02 -2.42 10.62
CA PHE A 183 11.21 -1.20 10.69
C PHE A 183 12.02 0.05 11.03
N GLU A 184 12.86 -0.03 12.05
CA GLU A 184 13.67 1.11 12.50
C GLU A 184 14.64 1.62 11.43
N GLN A 185 14.95 0.80 10.44
CA GLN A 185 15.93 1.09 9.41
C GLN A 185 15.31 1.36 8.03
N ASP A 186 14.01 1.11 7.86
CA ASP A 186 13.34 1.39 6.58
C ASP A 186 13.03 2.88 6.42
N PRO A 187 13.67 3.58 5.46
CA PRO A 187 13.47 5.02 5.30
C PRO A 187 12.04 5.38 4.85
N ILE A 188 11.34 4.49 4.14
CA ILE A 188 9.95 4.75 3.73
C ILE A 188 9.01 4.64 4.93
N PHE A 189 9.12 3.60 5.74
CA PHE A 189 8.34 3.48 6.98
C PHE A 189 8.57 4.66 7.92
N ASN A 190 9.84 5.08 8.08
CA ASN A 190 10.23 6.17 8.96
C ASN A 190 9.99 7.57 8.37
N SER A 191 9.64 7.69 7.07
CA SER A 191 9.23 8.97 6.49
C SER A 191 7.88 9.47 7.03
N VAL A 192 7.10 8.60 7.68
CA VAL A 192 5.90 8.96 8.41
C VAL A 192 6.30 9.37 9.84
N PRO A 193 6.28 10.67 10.19
CA PRO A 193 6.78 11.15 11.49
C PRO A 193 5.89 10.74 12.67
N ASP A 194 4.57 10.67 12.46
CA ASP A 194 3.61 10.27 13.49
C ASP A 194 3.71 8.76 13.80
N PRO A 195 4.04 8.37 15.04
CA PRO A 195 4.07 6.96 15.42
C PRO A 195 2.74 6.23 15.21
N LYS A 196 1.60 6.91 15.43
CA LYS A 196 0.27 6.34 15.18
C LYS A 196 0.02 6.13 13.68
N GLY A 197 0.53 7.03 12.84
CA GLY A 197 0.52 6.86 11.39
C GLY A 197 1.31 5.62 10.99
N ARG A 198 2.53 5.42 11.53
CA ARG A 198 3.31 4.21 11.28
C ARG A 198 2.62 2.93 11.75
N GLU A 199 1.95 2.96 12.90
CA GLU A 199 1.18 1.80 13.40
C GLU A 199 0.07 1.40 12.44
N ARG A 200 -0.55 2.36 11.73
CA ARG A 200 -1.60 2.09 10.73
C ARG A 200 -1.07 1.45 9.45
N LEU A 201 0.21 1.51 9.20
CA LEU A 201 0.85 0.78 8.10
C LEU A 201 1.11 -0.70 8.44
N ILE A 202 0.99 -1.10 9.71
CA ILE A 202 1.26 -2.46 10.16
C ILE A 202 -0.04 -3.26 10.21
N SER A 203 -0.09 -4.34 9.44
CA SER A 203 -1.22 -5.27 9.45
C SER A 203 -1.36 -5.99 10.80
N LYS A 204 -2.54 -6.52 11.07
CA LYS A 204 -2.84 -7.28 12.29
C LYS A 204 -3.14 -8.72 11.93
N LEU A 205 -2.59 -9.67 12.69
CA LEU A 205 -2.95 -11.08 12.56
C LEU A 205 -4.45 -11.25 12.85
N ASP A 206 -5.18 -11.88 11.93
CA ASP A 206 -6.61 -12.14 12.03
C ASP A 206 -6.88 -13.64 11.97
N LEU A 207 -6.92 -14.27 13.14
CA LEU A 207 -7.18 -15.72 13.23
C LEU A 207 -8.61 -16.10 12.84
N GLN A 208 -9.56 -15.15 12.78
CA GLN A 208 -10.93 -15.45 12.36
C GLN A 208 -11.05 -15.58 10.84
N ALA A 209 -10.23 -14.83 10.10
CA ALA A 209 -10.16 -14.93 8.64
C ALA A 209 -9.17 -16.00 8.15
N ALA A 210 -8.34 -16.55 9.04
CA ALA A 210 -7.41 -17.62 8.73
C ALA A 210 -8.16 -18.92 8.36
N ILE A 211 -7.59 -19.68 7.45
CA ILE A 211 -8.10 -21.00 7.08
C ILE A 211 -7.12 -22.05 7.64
N PRO A 212 -7.57 -22.92 8.57
CA PRO A 212 -6.72 -23.94 9.16
C PRO A 212 -6.02 -24.80 8.12
N GLU A 213 -4.74 -25.09 8.34
CA GLU A 213 -3.87 -25.89 7.46
C GLU A 213 -3.67 -25.33 6.03
N PHE A 214 -4.23 -24.14 5.74
CA PHE A 214 -4.13 -23.53 4.43
C PHE A 214 -3.40 -22.18 4.45
N ALA A 215 -3.88 -21.19 5.24
CA ALA A 215 -3.29 -19.86 5.26
C ALA A 215 -3.60 -19.09 6.56
N LEU A 216 -2.61 -18.40 7.11
CA LEU A 216 -2.82 -17.34 8.09
C LEU A 216 -3.43 -16.12 7.42
N ALA A 217 -4.18 -15.32 8.18
CA ALA A 217 -4.75 -14.09 7.65
C ALA A 217 -4.19 -12.85 8.37
N PHE A 218 -4.04 -11.78 7.60
CA PHE A 218 -3.61 -10.47 8.07
C PHE A 218 -4.66 -9.44 7.65
N ARG A 219 -5.08 -8.61 8.61
CA ARG A 219 -6.03 -7.54 8.38
C ARG A 219 -5.30 -6.22 8.24
N PHE A 220 -5.65 -5.47 7.19
CA PHE A 220 -5.14 -4.13 6.91
C PHE A 220 -6.29 -3.25 6.45
N ASP A 221 -6.83 -2.43 7.35
CA ASP A 221 -7.88 -1.46 7.03
C ASP A 221 -7.23 -0.19 6.49
N ILE A 222 -7.82 0.40 5.45
CA ILE A 222 -7.32 1.60 4.78
C ILE A 222 -8.36 2.70 4.99
N VAL A 223 -7.96 3.77 5.68
CA VAL A 223 -8.78 4.96 5.91
C VAL A 223 -8.28 6.06 5.00
N LEU A 224 -9.15 6.59 4.14
CA LEU A 224 -8.74 7.47 3.03
C LEU A 224 -8.26 8.85 3.48
N ARG A 225 -8.74 9.36 4.61
CA ARG A 225 -8.41 10.71 5.11
C ARG A 225 -8.72 10.85 6.61
N GLY A 226 -8.48 12.05 7.15
CA GLY A 226 -8.76 12.38 8.55
C GLY A 226 -7.65 11.95 9.51
N ARG A 227 -7.84 12.18 10.80
CA ARG A 227 -6.84 11.87 11.85
C ARG A 227 -6.44 10.41 11.92
N GLU A 228 -7.36 9.53 11.61
CA GLU A 228 -7.15 8.08 11.57
C GLU A 228 -6.76 7.61 10.17
N GLY A 229 -6.45 8.53 9.25
CA GLY A 229 -6.05 8.22 7.88
C GLY A 229 -4.82 7.33 7.81
N THR A 230 -4.84 6.41 6.86
CA THR A 230 -3.67 5.61 6.50
C THR A 230 -2.68 6.52 5.77
N PRO A 231 -1.39 6.54 6.11
CA PRO A 231 -0.40 7.29 5.35
C PRO A 231 -0.31 6.78 3.90
N PHE A 232 -0.34 7.69 2.94
CA PHE A 232 -0.18 7.40 1.53
C PHE A 232 1.13 8.00 1.01
N GLU A 233 1.75 7.31 0.05
CA GLU A 233 2.88 7.85 -0.68
C GLU A 233 2.40 9.00 -1.57
N ALA A 234 3.17 10.09 -1.65
CA ALA A 234 2.93 11.12 -2.64
C ALA A 234 3.22 10.53 -4.03
N GLU A 235 2.26 10.64 -4.96
CA GLU A 235 2.52 10.26 -6.36
C GLU A 235 3.55 11.19 -6.97
N ASP A 236 4.56 10.60 -7.63
CA ASP A 236 5.42 11.33 -8.55
C ASP A 236 4.63 11.50 -9.85
N ASP A 237 4.29 12.73 -10.19
CA ASP A 237 3.91 13.08 -11.56
C ASP A 237 5.17 12.92 -12.45
N ASP A 238 5.21 11.87 -13.27
CA ASP A 238 6.20 11.67 -14.34
C ASP A 238 6.12 12.76 -15.41
#